data_5fb7fce0489b0ba99aa7137b212035d2
#
_entry.id   5fb7fce0489b0ba99aa7137b212035d2
#
_cell.length_a   1.000
_cell.length_b   1.000
_cell.length_c   1.000
_cell.angle_alpha   90.00
_cell.angle_beta   90.00
_cell.angle_gamma   90.00
#
_symmetry.space_group_name_H-M   'P 1'
#
loop_
_entity.id
_entity.type
_entity.pdbx_description
1 polymer ?
#
loop_
_entity_poly.entity_id
_entity_poly.type
_entity_poly.pdbx_seq_one_letter_code
_entity_poly.pdbx_strand_id
1 'polypeptide(L)'
;APGDGITLKNYNFSFNLSADSKEMNAIIRFLRCRPGDKYEDYAEDAIGGRYFTNAIVDHVTASWGVDETLSFYGCQNFTAQWCMSTESLNNSNHAKGAHGYGAMFSGDNASYHHILMAHHSSRAPRISDMPEPGTQGAGDHIGYFDVRNNVYYNWSEAGFGCYGGKYGTFNIVNCYYKAGPATGTGSMSWRVLSSDPTARAYIEGNHVTASAEVTADNWTNGIW
;
A
#
# COMPACT_ATOMS: atom_id res chain seq x y z
N ALA A 1 11.87 4.94 17.88
CA ALA A 1 12.72 5.67 18.81
C ALA A 1 12.46 5.18 20.24
N PRO A 2 13.48 5.06 21.07
CA PRO A 2 13.30 4.73 22.49
C PRO A 2 12.44 5.79 23.22
N GLY A 3 11.80 5.41 24.32
CA GLY A 3 10.91 6.29 25.08
C GLY A 3 9.60 6.56 24.36
N ASP A 4 9.13 7.81 24.41
CA ASP A 4 7.84 8.20 23.84
C ASP A 4 7.80 8.19 22.31
N GLY A 5 8.93 7.95 21.67
CA GLY A 5 9.09 7.91 20.22
C GLY A 5 9.05 9.29 19.57
N ILE A 6 9.11 9.29 18.21
CA ILE A 6 9.07 10.53 17.41
C ILE A 6 7.76 10.53 16.61
N THR A 7 7.01 11.63 16.71
CA THR A 7 5.83 11.86 15.90
C THR A 7 6.05 13.07 15.01
N LEU A 8 5.96 12.86 13.70
CA LEU A 8 5.90 13.92 12.70
C LEU A 8 4.42 14.29 12.51
N LYS A 9 4.07 15.52 12.82
CA LYS A 9 2.69 15.99 12.79
C LYS A 9 2.55 17.20 11.89
N ASN A 10 1.47 17.25 11.14
CA ASN A 10 1.12 18.29 10.18
C ASN A 10 2.02 18.38 8.94
N TYR A 11 2.95 17.47 8.76
CA TYR A 11 3.79 17.35 7.58
C TYR A 11 3.94 15.88 7.20
N ASN A 12 4.06 15.62 5.93
CA ASN A 12 4.40 14.30 5.42
C ASN A 12 5.87 13.98 5.65
N PHE A 13 6.20 12.70 5.49
CA PHE A 13 7.58 12.25 5.40
C PHE A 13 7.80 11.64 4.00
N SER A 14 8.32 12.43 3.09
CA SER A 14 8.52 12.03 1.69
C SER A 14 10.00 11.96 1.33
N PHE A 15 10.38 10.93 0.57
CA PHE A 15 11.73 10.74 0.04
C PHE A 15 11.69 10.45 -1.46
N ASN A 16 11.06 11.35 -2.19
CA ASN A 16 11.06 11.33 -3.65
C ASN A 16 12.45 11.79 -4.14
N LEU A 17 13.21 10.90 -4.72
CA LEU A 17 14.53 11.23 -5.26
C LEU A 17 14.43 11.73 -6.69
N SER A 18 15.40 12.55 -7.09
CA SER A 18 15.52 12.99 -8.48
C SER A 18 16.01 11.85 -9.38
N ALA A 19 15.79 11.97 -10.67
CA ALA A 19 16.24 10.96 -11.65
C ALA A 19 17.76 10.70 -11.60
N ASP A 20 18.53 11.66 -11.11
CA ASP A 20 19.99 11.60 -11.08
C ASP A 20 20.57 11.00 -9.78
N SER A 21 19.75 10.87 -8.72
CA SER A 21 20.20 10.36 -7.42
C SER A 21 19.13 9.43 -6.82
N LYS A 22 19.19 8.17 -7.21
CA LYS A 22 18.21 7.15 -6.80
C LYS A 22 18.61 6.37 -5.56
N GLU A 23 19.89 6.40 -5.20
CA GLU A 23 20.40 5.69 -4.06
C GLU A 23 20.05 6.41 -2.76
N MET A 24 19.20 5.77 -1.97
CA MET A 24 18.82 6.28 -0.66
C MET A 24 19.73 5.72 0.45
N ASN A 25 20.04 4.42 0.40
CA ASN A 25 20.87 3.74 1.40
C ASN A 25 20.43 4.03 2.85
N ALA A 26 19.12 3.93 3.11
CA ALA A 26 18.53 4.41 4.36
C ALA A 26 17.75 3.33 5.10
N ILE A 27 17.75 3.44 6.43
CA ILE A 27 16.89 2.68 7.32
C ILE A 27 16.04 3.68 8.12
N ILE A 28 14.72 3.62 7.92
CA ILE A 28 13.76 4.49 8.58
C ILE A 28 12.97 3.65 9.58
N ARG A 29 13.11 3.97 10.87
CA ARG A 29 12.51 3.14 11.93
C ARG A 29 11.86 3.94 13.04
N PHE A 30 10.84 3.33 13.65
CA PHE A 30 10.22 3.80 14.89
C PHE A 30 9.66 5.23 14.82
N LEU A 31 9.08 5.60 13.69
CA LEU A 31 8.43 6.89 13.49
C LEU A 31 6.91 6.76 13.52
N ARG A 32 6.24 7.84 13.88
CA ARG A 32 4.81 8.03 13.70
C ARG A 32 4.58 9.20 12.76
N CYS A 33 3.96 8.95 11.61
CA CYS A 33 3.64 9.96 10.61
C CYS A 33 2.15 10.30 10.70
N ARG A 34 1.83 11.55 11.00
CA ARG A 34 0.48 12.04 11.28
C ARG A 34 0.27 13.42 10.62
N PRO A 35 0.26 13.50 9.28
CA PRO A 35 0.14 14.80 8.62
C PRO A 35 -1.18 15.49 8.95
N GLY A 36 -2.31 14.81 8.79
CA GLY A 36 -3.61 15.46 8.90
C GLY A 36 -3.87 16.46 7.77
N ASP A 37 -4.97 17.18 7.86
CA ASP A 37 -5.44 18.11 6.85
C ASP A 37 -5.47 19.56 7.35
N LYS A 38 -4.52 19.92 8.21
CA LYS A 38 -4.45 21.25 8.80
C LYS A 38 -4.23 22.38 7.78
N TYR A 39 -3.50 22.08 6.72
CA TYR A 39 -3.16 23.07 5.69
C TYR A 39 -4.04 22.88 4.46
N GLU A 40 -4.52 24.01 3.92
CA GLU A 40 -5.27 24.01 2.66
C GLU A 40 -4.39 23.52 1.50
N ASP A 41 -5.02 22.88 0.52
CA ASP A 41 -4.34 22.32 -0.68
C ASP A 41 -3.25 21.25 -0.39
N TYR A 42 -3.26 20.68 0.79
CA TYR A 42 -2.34 19.64 1.17
C TYR A 42 -2.85 18.29 0.65
N ALA A 43 -2.19 17.73 -0.35
CA ALA A 43 -2.58 16.48 -1.02
C ALA A 43 -1.40 15.50 -0.99
N GLU A 44 -0.97 15.13 0.22
CA GLU A 44 0.25 14.37 0.42
C GLU A 44 -0.01 13.06 1.17
N ASP A 45 0.86 12.09 0.88
CA ASP A 45 0.93 10.82 1.61
C ASP A 45 1.41 11.07 3.05
N ALA A 46 1.02 10.21 3.99
CA ALA A 46 1.55 10.37 5.34
C ALA A 46 3.04 10.00 5.41
N ILE A 47 3.42 8.93 4.75
CA ILE A 47 4.81 8.57 4.45
C ILE A 47 4.87 7.95 3.08
N GLY A 48 5.82 8.38 2.26
CA GLY A 48 5.95 7.87 0.91
C GLY A 48 7.29 8.14 0.26
N GLY A 49 7.49 7.48 -0.87
CA GLY A 49 8.66 7.66 -1.71
C GLY A 49 8.50 6.94 -3.04
N ARG A 50 9.20 7.44 -4.04
CA ARG A 50 9.18 6.85 -5.37
C ARG A 50 10.56 6.87 -6.02
N TYR A 51 10.82 5.89 -6.88
CA TYR A 51 12.04 5.80 -7.70
C TYR A 51 13.35 5.82 -6.92
N PHE A 52 13.35 5.23 -5.71
CA PHE A 52 14.52 5.14 -4.86
C PHE A 52 15.04 3.70 -4.76
N THR A 53 16.29 3.55 -4.33
CA THR A 53 16.93 2.24 -4.13
C THR A 53 17.52 2.10 -2.73
N ASN A 54 17.62 0.84 -2.27
CA ASN A 54 18.33 0.46 -1.04
C ASN A 54 17.74 1.12 0.22
N ALA A 55 16.50 0.79 0.58
CA ALA A 55 15.90 1.32 1.79
C ALA A 55 15.08 0.28 2.57
N ILE A 56 14.99 0.49 3.87
CA ILE A 56 14.09 -0.25 4.75
C ILE A 56 13.25 0.74 5.55
N VAL A 57 11.92 0.52 5.54
CA VAL A 57 10.97 1.18 6.43
C VAL A 57 10.45 0.14 7.42
N ASP A 58 10.74 0.32 8.69
CA ASP A 58 10.54 -0.69 9.71
C ASP A 58 9.94 -0.09 10.99
N HIS A 59 8.89 -0.74 11.53
CA HIS A 59 8.19 -0.27 12.73
C HIS A 59 7.72 1.19 12.63
N VAL A 60 7.15 1.56 11.48
CA VAL A 60 6.58 2.89 11.25
C VAL A 60 5.05 2.81 11.32
N THR A 61 4.44 3.76 11.99
CA THR A 61 2.99 3.92 11.95
C THR A 61 2.62 5.19 11.20
N ALA A 62 1.77 5.03 10.20
CA ALA A 62 1.25 6.11 9.38
C ALA A 62 -0.29 6.19 9.52
N SER A 63 -0.81 7.38 9.74
CA SER A 63 -2.25 7.63 9.76
C SER A 63 -2.53 9.06 9.32
N TRP A 64 -3.79 9.31 8.92
CA TRP A 64 -4.28 10.64 8.57
C TRP A 64 -3.60 11.22 7.33
N GLY A 65 -3.19 10.37 6.39
CA GLY A 65 -2.85 10.79 5.05
C GLY A 65 -4.09 11.36 4.34
N VAL A 66 -3.91 12.39 3.56
CA VAL A 66 -5.00 13.00 2.78
C VAL A 66 -5.01 12.51 1.34
N ASP A 67 -3.97 11.84 0.89
CA ASP A 67 -3.94 10.96 -0.28
C ASP A 67 -3.64 9.53 0.22
N GLU A 68 -2.53 8.91 -0.09
CA GLU A 68 -2.17 7.64 0.53
C GLU A 68 -1.62 7.82 1.94
N THR A 69 -1.78 6.77 2.73
CA THR A 69 -1.18 6.75 4.08
C THR A 69 0.23 6.14 4.06
N LEU A 70 0.47 5.12 3.22
CA LEU A 70 1.76 4.43 3.11
C LEU A 70 2.04 4.13 1.62
N SER A 71 2.87 4.93 0.98
CA SER A 71 2.99 4.94 -0.49
C SER A 71 4.42 4.75 -0.96
N PHE A 72 4.73 3.55 -1.49
CA PHE A 72 6.05 3.25 -2.05
C PHE A 72 5.89 2.58 -3.41
N TYR A 73 6.44 3.20 -4.44
CA TYR A 73 6.38 2.61 -5.76
C TYR A 73 7.59 2.96 -6.64
N GLY A 74 7.83 2.11 -7.65
CA GLY A 74 9.01 2.24 -8.51
C GLY A 74 10.32 2.14 -7.74
N CYS A 75 10.33 1.53 -6.55
CA CYS A 75 11.52 1.35 -5.73
C CYS A 75 12.29 0.08 -6.10
N GLN A 76 13.55 0.02 -5.69
CA GLN A 76 14.40 -1.16 -5.90
C GLN A 76 15.14 -1.52 -4.61
N ASN A 77 15.31 -2.82 -4.35
CA ASN A 77 15.94 -3.31 -3.11
C ASN A 77 15.30 -2.66 -1.87
N PHE A 78 14.00 -2.83 -1.73
CA PHE A 78 13.21 -2.15 -0.70
C PHE A 78 12.47 -3.14 0.19
N THR A 79 12.36 -2.82 1.45
CA THR A 79 11.49 -3.53 2.38
C THR A 79 10.68 -2.55 3.23
N ALA A 80 9.36 -2.75 3.27
CA ALA A 80 8.49 -2.17 4.29
C ALA A 80 7.97 -3.29 5.19
N GLN A 81 8.26 -3.21 6.48
CA GLN A 81 7.93 -4.28 7.42
C GLN A 81 7.47 -3.77 8.77
N TRP A 82 6.62 -4.57 9.44
CA TRP A 82 6.13 -4.28 10.79
C TRP A 82 5.54 -2.88 10.93
N CYS A 83 4.87 -2.43 9.88
CA CYS A 83 4.29 -1.10 9.79
C CYS A 83 2.78 -1.12 10.01
N MET A 84 2.22 0.05 10.28
CA MET A 84 0.78 0.25 10.31
C MET A 84 0.41 1.40 9.37
N SER A 85 -0.58 1.18 8.52
CA SER A 85 -1.26 2.17 7.70
C SER A 85 -2.73 2.20 8.12
N THR A 86 -3.16 3.25 8.79
CA THR A 86 -4.52 3.27 9.35
C THR A 86 -5.18 4.65 9.24
N GLU A 87 -6.52 4.65 9.16
CA GLU A 87 -7.32 5.86 9.32
C GLU A 87 -6.94 6.99 8.36
N SER A 88 -6.87 6.72 7.06
CA SER A 88 -6.75 7.77 6.05
C SER A 88 -7.94 8.74 6.10
N LEU A 89 -7.68 10.02 5.80
CA LEU A 89 -8.70 11.06 5.87
C LEU A 89 -9.50 11.14 4.56
N ASN A 90 -10.63 10.45 4.50
CA ASN A 90 -11.44 10.44 3.30
C ASN A 90 -12.13 11.79 3.01
N ASN A 91 -12.60 12.46 4.05
CA ASN A 91 -13.23 13.78 3.94
C ASN A 91 -12.26 14.88 4.42
N SER A 92 -11.17 15.03 3.69
CA SER A 92 -10.13 16.03 3.97
C SER A 92 -10.27 17.24 3.04
N ASN A 93 -9.30 18.14 3.11
CA ASN A 93 -9.16 19.28 2.20
C ASN A 93 -8.50 18.93 0.86
N HIS A 94 -8.39 17.66 0.51
CA HIS A 94 -7.81 17.24 -0.77
C HIS A 94 -8.59 17.81 -1.95
N ALA A 95 -7.90 18.46 -2.91
CA ALA A 95 -8.51 19.16 -4.03
C ALA A 95 -9.40 18.31 -4.94
N LYS A 96 -9.17 16.99 -4.98
CA LYS A 96 -9.99 16.02 -5.73
C LYS A 96 -11.22 15.52 -4.96
N GLY A 97 -11.50 16.06 -3.77
CA GLY A 97 -12.58 15.59 -2.90
C GLY A 97 -12.21 14.34 -2.10
N ALA A 98 -13.18 13.46 -1.83
CA ALA A 98 -12.98 12.26 -1.01
C ALA A 98 -11.81 11.39 -1.50
N HIS A 99 -10.74 11.26 -0.69
CA HIS A 99 -9.45 10.73 -1.12
C HIS A 99 -8.67 9.98 -0.01
N GLY A 100 -9.36 9.28 0.86
CA GLY A 100 -8.75 8.55 1.99
C GLY A 100 -8.20 7.19 1.60
N TYR A 101 -6.95 7.10 1.16
CA TYR A 101 -6.35 5.90 0.60
C TYR A 101 -5.30 5.25 1.51
N GLY A 102 -5.18 3.92 1.41
CA GLY A 102 -4.29 3.13 2.25
C GLY A 102 -2.85 3.15 1.79
N ALA A 103 -2.54 2.45 0.71
CA ALA A 103 -1.15 2.28 0.29
C ALA A 103 -1.01 2.08 -1.22
N MET A 104 0.18 2.43 -1.73
CA MET A 104 0.67 1.98 -3.05
C MET A 104 1.91 1.14 -2.89
N PHE A 105 1.93 -0.04 -3.52
CA PHE A 105 3.05 -0.99 -3.49
C PHE A 105 3.47 -1.38 -4.89
N SER A 106 4.74 -1.26 -5.18
CA SER A 106 5.38 -1.84 -6.36
C SER A 106 6.90 -1.77 -6.23
N GLY A 107 7.60 -2.27 -7.21
CA GLY A 107 9.06 -2.14 -7.27
C GLY A 107 9.73 -3.38 -7.86
N ASP A 108 11.05 -3.38 -7.78
CA ASP A 108 11.91 -4.49 -8.16
C ASP A 108 12.73 -4.96 -6.97
N ASN A 109 12.73 -6.25 -6.69
CA ASN A 109 13.31 -6.80 -5.48
C ASN A 109 12.79 -6.07 -4.22
N ALA A 110 11.46 -5.90 -4.16
CA ALA A 110 10.79 -5.21 -3.07
C ALA A 110 9.93 -6.18 -2.25
N SER A 111 9.78 -5.92 -0.95
CA SER A 111 8.95 -6.73 -0.07
C SER A 111 8.13 -5.85 0.89
N TYR A 112 6.85 -6.19 1.01
CA TYR A 112 5.86 -5.52 1.85
C TYR A 112 5.23 -6.55 2.77
N HIS A 113 5.68 -6.63 4.01
CA HIS A 113 5.22 -7.70 4.89
C HIS A 113 5.01 -7.28 6.35
N HIS A 114 4.14 -8.03 7.04
CA HIS A 114 3.77 -7.76 8.43
C HIS A 114 3.23 -6.34 8.61
N ILE A 115 2.39 -5.90 7.68
CA ILE A 115 1.77 -4.57 7.70
C ILE A 115 0.31 -4.73 8.08
N LEU A 116 -0.16 -3.93 9.03
CA LEU A 116 -1.58 -3.74 9.30
C LEU A 116 -2.09 -2.56 8.47
N MET A 117 -3.08 -2.81 7.63
CA MET A 117 -3.82 -1.77 6.91
C MET A 117 -5.27 -1.77 7.38
N ALA A 118 -5.76 -0.64 7.88
CA ALA A 118 -7.10 -0.59 8.43
C ALA A 118 -7.80 0.76 8.21
N HIS A 119 -9.12 0.72 7.99
CA HIS A 119 -9.97 1.90 7.90
C HIS A 119 -9.60 2.85 6.75
N HIS A 120 -9.45 2.29 5.55
CA HIS A 120 -9.21 3.05 4.34
C HIS A 120 -10.41 3.02 3.41
N SER A 121 -10.66 4.11 2.70
CA SER A 121 -11.74 4.14 1.70
C SER A 121 -11.41 3.29 0.48
N SER A 122 -10.14 3.21 0.08
CA SER A 122 -9.64 2.42 -1.04
C SER A 122 -8.14 2.16 -0.90
N ARG A 123 -7.53 1.48 -1.87
CA ARG A 123 -6.10 1.17 -1.93
C ARG A 123 -5.60 0.42 -0.69
N ALA A 124 -6.20 -0.74 -0.45
CA ALA A 124 -5.83 -1.61 0.67
C ALA A 124 -5.21 -2.96 0.21
N PRO A 125 -3.99 -2.95 -0.40
CA PRO A 125 -3.29 -1.85 -1.07
C PRO A 125 -3.72 -1.66 -2.54
N ARG A 126 -3.31 -0.58 -3.20
CA ARG A 126 -3.17 -0.56 -4.66
C ARG A 126 -1.83 -1.17 -5.03
N ILE A 127 -1.86 -2.18 -5.87
CA ILE A 127 -0.68 -2.65 -6.57
C ILE A 127 -0.44 -1.66 -7.72
N SER A 128 0.64 -0.90 -7.64
CA SER A 128 0.88 0.17 -8.62
C SER A 128 1.17 -0.41 -10.00
N ASP A 129 0.77 0.34 -11.01
CA ASP A 129 1.03 -0.04 -12.40
C ASP A 129 2.54 0.05 -12.70
N MET A 130 3.01 -0.90 -13.50
CA MET A 130 4.37 -0.91 -14.02
C MET A 130 4.39 -0.37 -15.44
N PRO A 131 5.52 0.16 -15.93
CA PRO A 131 5.65 0.51 -17.32
C PRO A 131 5.38 -0.68 -18.24
N GLU A 132 4.77 -0.42 -19.38
CA GLU A 132 4.62 -1.44 -20.40
C GLU A 132 6.00 -1.95 -20.87
N PRO A 133 6.19 -3.28 -21.02
CA PRO A 133 7.46 -3.81 -21.48
C PRO A 133 7.95 -3.17 -22.78
N GLY A 134 9.19 -2.68 -22.77
CA GLY A 134 9.79 -1.97 -23.89
C GLY A 134 9.57 -0.45 -23.91
N THR A 135 8.80 0.10 -22.98
CA THR A 135 8.54 1.55 -22.87
C THR A 135 9.21 2.18 -21.64
N GLN A 136 10.04 1.41 -20.93
CA GLN A 136 10.65 1.84 -19.67
C GLN A 136 11.55 3.04 -19.87
N GLY A 137 11.33 4.07 -19.07
CA GLY A 137 12.24 5.20 -18.95
C GLY A 137 13.46 4.87 -18.07
N ALA A 138 14.48 5.72 -18.15
CA ALA A 138 15.62 5.61 -17.24
C ALA A 138 15.14 5.77 -15.79
N GLY A 139 15.14 4.68 -15.04
CA GLY A 139 14.73 4.67 -13.65
C GLY A 139 13.43 3.97 -13.31
N ASP A 140 12.73 3.50 -14.30
CA ASP A 140 11.60 2.61 -14.06
C ASP A 140 12.14 1.25 -13.63
N HIS A 141 11.81 0.85 -12.40
CA HIS A 141 12.15 -0.46 -11.89
C HIS A 141 10.94 -1.37 -12.09
N ILE A 142 11.06 -2.25 -13.07
CA ILE A 142 10.13 -3.35 -13.30
C ILE A 142 10.77 -4.64 -12.84
N GLY A 143 10.14 -5.32 -11.94
CA GLY A 143 10.67 -6.59 -11.46
C GLY A 143 9.67 -7.29 -10.58
N TYR A 144 10.20 -8.06 -9.67
CA TYR A 144 9.40 -8.86 -8.77
C TYR A 144 9.28 -8.18 -7.43
N PHE A 145 8.07 -8.14 -6.91
CA PHE A 145 7.86 -7.73 -5.53
C PHE A 145 6.89 -8.67 -4.82
N ASP A 146 6.93 -8.59 -3.52
CA ASP A 146 6.31 -9.56 -2.65
C ASP A 146 5.45 -8.87 -1.59
N VAL A 147 4.19 -9.27 -1.52
CA VAL A 147 3.21 -8.78 -0.55
C VAL A 147 2.77 -9.97 0.28
N ARG A 148 3.22 -10.05 1.53
CA ARG A 148 2.95 -11.23 2.35
C ARG A 148 2.70 -10.95 3.83
N ASN A 149 2.01 -11.86 4.48
CA ASN A 149 1.79 -11.83 5.92
C ASN A 149 1.22 -10.49 6.41
N ASN A 150 0.39 -9.83 5.61
CA ASN A 150 -0.26 -8.58 5.95
C ASN A 150 -1.67 -8.81 6.49
N VAL A 151 -2.17 -7.85 7.24
CA VAL A 151 -3.54 -7.82 7.72
C VAL A 151 -4.27 -6.63 7.10
N TYR A 152 -5.38 -6.90 6.44
CA TYR A 152 -6.28 -5.89 5.87
C TYR A 152 -7.60 -5.91 6.63
N TYR A 153 -8.00 -4.78 7.18
CA TYR A 153 -9.22 -4.68 7.96
C TYR A 153 -10.07 -3.48 7.56
N ASN A 154 -11.38 -3.72 7.41
CA ASN A 154 -12.40 -2.67 7.30
C ASN A 154 -12.12 -1.64 6.20
N TRP A 155 -11.75 -2.09 5.01
CA TRP A 155 -11.73 -1.23 3.80
C TRP A 155 -13.16 -0.92 3.35
N SER A 156 -13.38 0.20 2.67
CA SER A 156 -14.72 0.59 2.24
C SER A 156 -15.24 -0.28 1.09
N GLU A 157 -16.53 -0.62 1.14
CA GLU A 157 -17.24 -1.28 0.05
C GLU A 157 -17.25 -0.45 -1.25
N ALA A 158 -17.27 0.87 -1.14
CA ALA A 158 -17.22 1.78 -2.28
C ALA A 158 -15.84 1.85 -2.94
N GLY A 159 -14.79 1.35 -2.28
CA GLY A 159 -13.43 1.26 -2.80
C GLY A 159 -13.13 -0.12 -3.38
N PHE A 160 -11.96 -0.26 -3.97
CA PHE A 160 -11.57 -1.52 -4.62
C PHE A 160 -10.80 -2.48 -3.71
N GLY A 161 -10.59 -2.16 -2.43
CA GLY A 161 -9.76 -2.98 -1.56
C GLY A 161 -8.33 -3.10 -2.10
N CYS A 162 -7.87 -4.34 -2.33
CA CYS A 162 -6.62 -4.61 -3.05
C CYS A 162 -6.90 -4.69 -4.56
N TYR A 163 -6.18 -3.89 -5.36
CA TYR A 163 -6.40 -3.85 -6.81
C TYR A 163 -5.19 -3.33 -7.60
N GLY A 164 -5.23 -3.50 -8.94
CA GLY A 164 -4.25 -2.95 -9.88
C GLY A 164 -3.28 -3.99 -10.40
N GLY A 165 -2.02 -3.62 -10.54
CA GLY A 165 -0.94 -4.52 -10.97
C GLY A 165 -0.70 -4.58 -12.46
N LYS A 166 -1.14 -3.58 -13.23
CA LYS A 166 -0.92 -3.52 -14.67
C LYS A 166 0.56 -3.71 -15.00
N TYR A 167 0.88 -4.69 -15.86
CA TYR A 167 2.22 -5.15 -16.23
C TYR A 167 3.12 -5.59 -15.05
N GLY A 168 2.59 -5.63 -13.83
CA GLY A 168 3.36 -6.05 -12.64
C GLY A 168 3.54 -7.57 -12.55
N THR A 169 4.62 -7.98 -11.88
CA THR A 169 4.84 -9.36 -11.47
C THR A 169 5.04 -9.39 -9.94
N PHE A 170 4.15 -10.06 -9.22
CA PHE A 170 4.13 -9.98 -7.77
C PHE A 170 3.51 -11.20 -7.10
N ASN A 171 3.78 -11.36 -5.82
CA ASN A 171 3.12 -12.34 -4.96
C ASN A 171 2.17 -11.65 -4.00
N ILE A 172 1.03 -12.30 -3.69
CA ILE A 172 0.16 -11.98 -2.55
C ILE A 172 -0.04 -13.27 -1.77
N VAL A 173 0.67 -13.42 -0.66
CA VAL A 173 0.77 -14.70 0.04
C VAL A 173 0.53 -14.54 1.54
N ASN A 174 -0.26 -15.47 2.11
CA ASN A 174 -0.49 -15.57 3.55
C ASN A 174 -1.00 -14.26 4.20
N CYS A 175 -1.78 -13.46 3.48
CA CYS A 175 -2.40 -12.27 4.01
C CYS A 175 -3.76 -12.60 4.66
N TYR A 176 -4.17 -11.79 5.63
CA TYR A 176 -5.42 -11.94 6.35
C TYR A 176 -6.37 -10.80 6.01
N TYR A 177 -7.48 -11.13 5.37
CA TYR A 177 -8.52 -10.18 4.93
C TYR A 177 -9.72 -10.28 5.87
N LYS A 178 -9.93 -9.25 6.67
CA LYS A 178 -11.06 -9.17 7.60
C LYS A 178 -12.00 -8.04 7.21
N ALA A 179 -13.12 -8.39 6.63
CA ALA A 179 -14.20 -7.44 6.39
C ALA A 179 -14.67 -6.80 7.71
N GLY A 180 -14.99 -5.53 7.65
CA GLY A 180 -15.50 -4.76 8.79
C GLY A 180 -16.78 -4.00 8.41
N PRO A 181 -17.29 -3.16 9.30
CA PRO A 181 -18.55 -2.44 9.07
C PRO A 181 -18.57 -1.59 7.78
N ALA A 182 -17.43 -1.01 7.38
CA ALA A 182 -17.33 -0.21 6.16
C ALA A 182 -17.20 -1.07 4.90
N THR A 183 -16.78 -2.33 5.01
CA THR A 183 -16.60 -3.24 3.88
C THR A 183 -17.93 -3.81 3.38
N GLY A 184 -18.97 -3.80 4.22
CA GLY A 184 -20.25 -4.39 3.86
C GLY A 184 -20.22 -5.91 3.70
N THR A 185 -21.17 -6.45 2.93
CA THR A 185 -21.35 -7.89 2.70
C THR A 185 -21.33 -8.27 1.22
N GLY A 186 -21.05 -7.32 0.33
CA GLY A 186 -20.96 -7.53 -1.11
C GLY A 186 -19.66 -8.22 -1.52
N SER A 187 -19.44 -8.35 -2.83
CA SER A 187 -18.28 -9.04 -3.41
C SER A 187 -16.94 -8.47 -2.93
N MET A 188 -16.90 -7.21 -2.54
CA MET A 188 -15.70 -6.60 -1.98
C MET A 188 -15.25 -7.21 -0.65
N SER A 189 -16.16 -7.84 0.11
CA SER A 189 -15.83 -8.44 1.42
C SER A 189 -14.97 -9.71 1.32
N TRP A 190 -14.99 -10.41 0.18
CA TRP A 190 -14.21 -11.64 -0.03
C TRP A 190 -13.19 -11.56 -1.17
N ARG A 191 -13.05 -10.42 -1.82
CA ARG A 191 -12.09 -10.23 -2.92
C ARG A 191 -10.66 -10.12 -2.37
N VAL A 192 -9.76 -10.95 -2.87
CA VAL A 192 -8.33 -10.87 -2.57
C VAL A 192 -7.66 -9.83 -3.45
N LEU A 193 -7.97 -9.82 -4.74
CA LEU A 193 -7.40 -8.88 -5.70
C LEU A 193 -8.38 -8.57 -6.84
N SER A 194 -8.54 -7.30 -7.17
CA SER A 194 -9.10 -6.85 -8.46
C SER A 194 -7.95 -6.57 -9.43
N SER A 195 -7.61 -7.56 -10.25
CA SER A 195 -6.39 -7.58 -11.05
C SER A 195 -6.56 -6.92 -12.41
N ASP A 196 -5.52 -6.21 -12.86
CA ASP A 196 -5.41 -5.87 -14.28
C ASP A 196 -5.13 -7.15 -15.10
N PRO A 197 -5.72 -7.30 -16.32
CA PRO A 197 -5.49 -8.49 -17.15
C PRO A 197 -4.04 -8.75 -17.56
N THR A 198 -3.19 -7.75 -17.51
CA THR A 198 -1.76 -7.86 -17.85
C THR A 198 -0.88 -8.22 -16.66
N ALA A 199 -1.45 -8.25 -15.46
CA ALA A 199 -0.73 -8.63 -14.24
C ALA A 199 -0.29 -10.10 -14.27
N ARG A 200 0.84 -10.39 -13.63
CA ARG A 200 1.33 -11.74 -13.36
C ARG A 200 1.47 -11.90 -11.86
N ALA A 201 0.56 -12.63 -11.27
CA ALA A 201 0.51 -12.78 -9.83
C ALA A 201 0.60 -14.24 -9.40
N TYR A 202 1.30 -14.51 -8.31
CA TYR A 202 1.17 -15.73 -7.53
C TYR A 202 0.40 -15.42 -6.25
N ILE A 203 -0.73 -16.10 -6.05
CA ILE A 203 -1.66 -15.79 -4.97
C ILE A 203 -2.02 -17.08 -4.26
N GLU A 204 -1.65 -17.21 -2.98
CA GLU A 204 -1.88 -18.42 -2.21
C GLU A 204 -1.91 -18.15 -0.71
N GLY A 205 -2.64 -19.00 0.01
CA GLY A 205 -2.65 -19.03 1.47
C GLY A 205 -3.31 -17.81 2.13
N ASN A 206 -4.01 -16.96 1.37
CA ASN A 206 -4.69 -15.81 1.95
C ASN A 206 -5.98 -16.25 2.63
N HIS A 207 -6.15 -15.82 3.87
CA HIS A 207 -7.34 -16.09 4.67
C HIS A 207 -8.34 -14.94 4.55
N VAL A 208 -9.56 -15.25 4.11
CA VAL A 208 -10.62 -14.27 3.90
C VAL A 208 -11.79 -14.60 4.81
N THR A 209 -12.00 -13.81 5.86
CA THR A 209 -12.99 -14.11 6.89
C THR A 209 -14.44 -14.15 6.38
N ALA A 210 -14.73 -13.47 5.27
CA ALA A 210 -16.06 -13.39 4.69
C ALA A 210 -16.39 -14.57 3.76
N SER A 211 -15.39 -15.42 3.38
CA SER A 211 -15.62 -16.57 2.51
C SER A 211 -14.66 -17.73 2.82
N ALA A 212 -15.22 -18.83 3.26
CA ALA A 212 -14.47 -20.07 3.44
C ALA A 212 -14.01 -20.67 2.09
N GLU A 213 -14.79 -20.50 1.04
CA GLU A 213 -14.47 -20.94 -0.32
C GLU A 213 -13.22 -20.23 -0.84
N VAL A 214 -13.18 -18.90 -0.78
CA VAL A 214 -12.03 -18.09 -1.20
C VAL A 214 -10.81 -18.37 -0.31
N THR A 215 -11.02 -18.67 0.97
CA THR A 215 -9.91 -19.07 1.86
C THR A 215 -9.32 -20.43 1.45
N ALA A 216 -10.16 -21.38 1.03
CA ALA A 216 -9.70 -22.70 0.60
C ALA A 216 -8.98 -22.66 -0.76
N ASP A 217 -9.43 -21.80 -1.66
CA ASP A 217 -8.82 -21.56 -2.97
C ASP A 217 -8.98 -20.06 -3.33
N ASN A 218 -7.91 -19.31 -3.24
CA ASN A 218 -7.95 -17.86 -3.51
C ASN A 218 -8.31 -17.51 -4.96
N TRP A 219 -8.14 -18.45 -5.90
CA TRP A 219 -8.48 -18.25 -7.31
C TRP A 219 -9.96 -18.42 -7.60
N THR A 220 -10.65 -19.20 -6.78
CA THR A 220 -12.10 -19.36 -6.88
C THR A 220 -12.82 -18.14 -6.32
N ASN A 221 -13.32 -17.26 -7.19
CA ASN A 221 -14.01 -16.00 -6.85
C ASN A 221 -13.21 -14.96 -6.05
N GLY A 222 -11.96 -15.21 -5.70
CA GLY A 222 -11.13 -14.25 -4.96
C GLY A 222 -10.38 -13.25 -5.87
N ILE A 223 -10.26 -13.58 -7.17
CA ILE A 223 -9.56 -12.77 -8.16
C ILE A 223 -10.54 -12.31 -9.23
N TRP A 224 -10.49 -11.04 -9.61
CA TRP A 224 -11.40 -10.39 -10.56
C TRP A 224 -10.62 -9.61 -11.60
#